data_6dc759fdd755189ce7bfbaa61fa38589
#
_entry.id   6dc759fdd755189ce7bfbaa61fa38589
#
_cell.length_a   1.000
_cell.length_b   1.000
_cell.length_c   1.000
_cell.angle_alpha   90.00
_cell.angle_beta   90.00
_cell.angle_gamma   90.00
#
_symmetry.space_group_name_H-M   'P 1'
#
loop_
_entity.id
_entity.type
_entity.pdbx_description
1 polymer ?
#
loop_
_entity_poly.entity_id
_entity_poly.type
_entity_poly.pdbx_seq_one_letter_code
_entity_poly.pdbx_strand_id
1 'polypeptide(L)'
;MKLFFSFAALLFFSLPVFSQAGADNKKWITLFNGKDINDWVAKINHHDVGNNYGNTFRVEDGIIKVRYDQYDKFNEQFGHLYYKQPFSYYHLVFEYRIVGEWRKDAPEYTLKNSGVMFHSQDPKTMPRDQNWPISIEFQLLAGLGDGVARPTGNMCSPGTDVVFQGKIDSRHCIPSSSKTYEGDQWVKGEIIVLGDSLITHIINGDTVLQYSKPQIGGGVVNNYDPAIKQDGKLLKEGFIALQSEGQPVDFRNIKILILDPESKK
;
A
#
# COMPACT_ATOMS: atom_id res chain seq x y z
N MET A 1 -53.54 74.22 9.43
CA MET A 1 -53.34 72.86 9.94
C MET A 1 -52.82 72.04 8.76
N LYS A 2 -51.48 71.86 8.61
CA LYS A 2 -50.85 71.14 7.52
C LYS A 2 -50.40 69.82 8.04
N LEU A 3 -50.95 68.69 7.51
CA LEU A 3 -50.52 67.35 7.78
C LEU A 3 -49.26 67.02 6.91
N PHE A 4 -48.21 66.63 7.54
CA PHE A 4 -47.03 66.02 6.90
C PHE A 4 -47.16 64.47 6.92
N PHE A 5 -47.23 63.88 5.74
CA PHE A 5 -47.11 62.42 5.59
C PHE A 5 -45.62 62.08 5.38
N SER A 6 -45.01 61.36 6.34
CA SER A 6 -43.70 60.76 6.18
C SER A 6 -43.81 59.39 5.52
N PHE A 7 -43.20 59.26 4.33
CA PHE A 7 -43.04 57.97 3.67
C PHE A 7 -41.74 57.29 4.21
N ALA A 8 -41.86 56.18 4.90
CA ALA A 8 -40.74 55.36 5.29
C ALA A 8 -40.46 54.33 4.17
N ALA A 9 -39.32 54.47 3.49
CA ALA A 9 -38.85 53.49 2.51
C ALA A 9 -38.19 52.34 3.22
N LEU A 10 -38.79 51.11 3.15
CA LEU A 10 -38.16 49.87 3.56
C LEU A 10 -37.15 49.37 2.50
N LEU A 11 -35.91 49.47 2.81
CA LEU A 11 -34.81 48.86 2.02
C LEU A 11 -34.74 47.36 2.37
N PHE A 12 -35.14 46.51 1.43
CA PHE A 12 -34.90 45.07 1.51
C PHE A 12 -33.40 44.78 1.13
N PHE A 13 -32.60 44.44 2.11
CA PHE A 13 -31.28 43.86 1.90
C PHE A 13 -31.44 42.38 1.58
N SER A 14 -31.28 42.00 0.32
CA SER A 14 -31.11 40.61 -0.09
C SER A 14 -29.69 40.13 0.27
N LEU A 15 -29.53 39.32 1.30
CA LEU A 15 -28.32 38.64 1.60
C LEU A 15 -28.08 37.56 0.53
N PRO A 16 -26.87 37.47 -0.06
CA PRO A 16 -26.55 36.36 -0.96
C PRO A 16 -26.53 35.06 -0.13
N VAL A 17 -27.37 34.12 -0.50
CA VAL A 17 -27.28 32.74 0.00
C VAL A 17 -26.04 32.13 -0.65
N PHE A 18 -24.96 32.05 0.11
CA PHE A 18 -23.83 31.21 -0.29
C PHE A 18 -24.31 29.74 -0.23
N SER A 19 -24.56 29.20 -1.40
CA SER A 19 -24.71 27.75 -1.55
C SER A 19 -23.42 27.11 -1.04
N GLN A 20 -23.48 26.41 0.10
CA GLN A 20 -22.42 25.53 0.51
C GLN A 20 -22.26 24.48 -0.60
N ALA A 21 -21.16 24.57 -1.34
CA ALA A 21 -20.73 23.51 -2.25
C ALA A 21 -20.74 22.21 -1.44
N GLY A 22 -21.48 21.22 -1.94
CA GLY A 22 -21.72 19.97 -1.24
C GLY A 22 -20.40 19.37 -0.76
N ALA A 23 -20.32 19.07 0.52
CA ALA A 23 -19.24 18.27 1.07
C ALA A 23 -19.25 16.94 0.32
N ASP A 24 -18.23 16.72 -0.50
CA ASP A 24 -17.98 15.48 -1.25
C ASP A 24 -17.90 14.37 -0.21
N ASN A 25 -18.97 13.59 -0.05
CA ASN A 25 -19.07 12.53 0.95
C ASN A 25 -18.20 11.35 0.51
N LYS A 26 -16.88 11.57 0.43
CA LYS A 26 -15.89 10.54 0.10
C LYS A 26 -16.00 9.43 1.14
N LYS A 27 -16.51 8.28 0.74
CA LYS A 27 -16.74 7.15 1.62
C LYS A 27 -15.53 6.20 1.61
N TRP A 28 -15.04 5.86 2.79
CA TRP A 28 -14.07 4.80 2.97
C TRP A 28 -14.66 3.44 2.55
N ILE A 29 -13.91 2.69 1.78
CA ILE A 29 -14.20 1.31 1.37
C ILE A 29 -13.35 0.39 2.24
N THR A 30 -13.98 -0.53 2.95
CA THR A 30 -13.28 -1.57 3.71
C THR A 30 -12.81 -2.65 2.74
N LEU A 31 -11.50 -2.86 2.63
CA LEU A 31 -10.91 -3.90 1.77
C LEU A 31 -10.85 -5.27 2.46
N PHE A 32 -10.79 -5.29 3.79
CA PHE A 32 -10.83 -6.51 4.58
C PHE A 32 -12.00 -6.47 5.57
N ASN A 33 -12.90 -7.42 5.44
CA ASN A 33 -14.17 -7.47 6.18
C ASN A 33 -14.05 -8.06 7.60
N GLY A 34 -12.85 -8.53 8.00
CA GLY A 34 -12.59 -9.19 9.28
C GLY A 34 -13.08 -10.65 9.37
N LYS A 35 -13.59 -11.23 8.29
CA LYS A 35 -14.20 -12.58 8.31
C LYS A 35 -13.51 -13.55 7.35
N ASP A 36 -13.21 -13.11 6.14
CA ASP A 36 -12.65 -13.94 5.09
C ASP A 36 -11.80 -13.10 4.11
N ILE A 37 -11.11 -13.78 3.20
CA ILE A 37 -10.31 -13.21 2.12
C ILE A 37 -10.92 -13.49 0.74
N ASN A 38 -12.25 -13.61 0.62
CA ASN A 38 -12.94 -13.92 -0.64
C ASN A 38 -12.75 -12.83 -1.70
N ASP A 39 -12.49 -11.58 -1.29
CA ASP A 39 -12.16 -10.46 -2.18
C ASP A 39 -10.65 -10.38 -2.52
N TRP A 40 -9.88 -11.38 -2.13
CA TRP A 40 -8.44 -11.43 -2.31
C TRP A 40 -8.02 -12.71 -3.02
N VAL A 41 -6.91 -12.67 -3.75
CA VAL A 41 -6.33 -13.81 -4.44
C VAL A 41 -4.85 -13.96 -4.12
N ALA A 42 -4.43 -15.16 -3.71
CA ALA A 42 -3.04 -15.45 -3.44
C ALA A 42 -2.26 -15.72 -4.75
N LYS A 43 -1.04 -15.20 -4.85
CA LYS A 43 -0.02 -15.62 -5.82
C LYS A 43 1.26 -15.87 -5.05
N ILE A 44 1.67 -17.13 -5.02
CA ILE A 44 2.89 -17.58 -4.33
C ILE A 44 3.84 -18.13 -5.39
N ASN A 45 5.12 -17.80 -5.29
CA ASN A 45 6.14 -18.31 -6.19
C ASN A 45 6.09 -19.85 -6.25
N HIS A 46 6.28 -20.44 -7.42
CA HIS A 46 6.12 -21.87 -7.74
C HIS A 46 4.69 -22.40 -7.75
N HIS A 47 3.67 -21.55 -7.51
CA HIS A 47 2.27 -21.92 -7.49
C HIS A 47 1.43 -21.09 -8.46
N ASP A 48 0.36 -21.68 -8.96
CA ASP A 48 -0.60 -20.98 -9.81
C ASP A 48 -1.37 -19.93 -9.02
N VAL A 49 -1.87 -18.90 -9.71
CA VAL A 49 -2.71 -17.85 -9.12
C VAL A 49 -3.95 -18.49 -8.47
N GLY A 50 -4.27 -18.07 -7.26
CA GLY A 50 -5.37 -18.60 -6.45
C GLY A 50 -4.96 -19.76 -5.53
N ASN A 51 -3.77 -20.34 -5.72
CA ASN A 51 -3.26 -21.36 -4.81
C ASN A 51 -2.65 -20.70 -3.55
N ASN A 52 -3.39 -20.74 -2.46
CA ASN A 52 -2.90 -20.31 -1.14
C ASN A 52 -2.11 -21.45 -0.47
N TYR A 53 -0.96 -21.77 -1.05
CA TYR A 53 -0.10 -22.88 -0.61
C TYR A 53 0.17 -22.85 0.90
N GLY A 54 0.08 -24.01 1.55
CA GLY A 54 0.34 -24.13 2.98
C GLY A 54 -0.55 -23.25 3.85
N ASN A 55 -1.72 -22.82 3.34
CA ASN A 55 -2.63 -21.92 4.05
C ASN A 55 -1.90 -20.66 4.57
N THR A 56 -1.00 -20.11 3.74
CA THR A 56 -0.13 -18.97 4.08
C THR A 56 -0.92 -17.78 4.56
N PHE A 57 -1.96 -17.41 3.82
CA PHE A 57 -2.85 -16.30 4.19
C PHE A 57 -4.13 -16.87 4.78
N ARG A 58 -4.43 -16.54 6.03
CA ARG A 58 -5.62 -17.03 6.70
C ARG A 58 -6.23 -15.97 7.60
N VAL A 59 -7.52 -16.09 7.87
CA VAL A 59 -8.23 -15.17 8.77
C VAL A 59 -8.50 -15.88 10.08
N GLU A 60 -8.02 -15.30 11.16
CA GLU A 60 -8.28 -15.73 12.54
C GLU A 60 -8.47 -14.48 13.40
N ASP A 61 -9.47 -14.46 14.27
CA ASP A 61 -9.75 -13.36 15.22
C ASP A 61 -9.92 -11.98 14.54
N GLY A 62 -10.48 -11.93 13.32
CA GLY A 62 -10.65 -10.68 12.58
C GLY A 62 -9.36 -10.11 11.98
N ILE A 63 -8.32 -10.92 11.84
CA ILE A 63 -6.98 -10.55 11.41
C ILE A 63 -6.57 -11.42 10.21
N ILE A 64 -5.99 -10.83 9.15
CA ILE A 64 -5.26 -11.59 8.14
C ILE A 64 -3.91 -11.95 8.75
N LYS A 65 -3.66 -13.23 8.90
CA LYS A 65 -2.41 -13.78 9.44
C LYS A 65 -1.60 -14.43 8.33
N VAL A 66 -0.34 -14.03 8.19
CA VAL A 66 0.63 -14.70 7.31
C VAL A 66 1.40 -15.70 8.15
N ARG A 67 1.32 -16.99 7.79
CA ARG A 67 1.89 -18.09 8.57
C ARG A 67 2.56 -19.13 7.66
N TYR A 68 3.51 -19.88 8.21
CA TYR A 68 4.33 -20.87 7.51
C TYR A 68 4.39 -22.21 8.22
N ASP A 69 3.48 -22.47 9.15
CA ASP A 69 3.42 -23.71 9.96
C ASP A 69 3.13 -24.97 9.13
N GLN A 70 2.56 -24.80 7.92
CA GLN A 70 2.29 -25.90 6.99
C GLN A 70 3.35 -26.02 5.87
N TYR A 71 4.46 -25.30 5.99
CA TYR A 71 5.57 -25.40 5.04
C TYR A 71 6.58 -26.43 5.50
N ASP A 72 6.90 -27.41 4.65
CA ASP A 72 8.06 -28.29 4.86
C ASP A 72 9.36 -27.46 4.73
N LYS A 73 9.53 -26.80 3.59
CA LYS A 73 10.65 -25.88 3.32
C LYS A 73 10.14 -24.56 2.75
N PHE A 74 10.84 -23.46 3.08
CA PHE A 74 10.48 -22.16 2.51
C PHE A 74 10.71 -22.12 0.99
N ASN A 75 11.87 -22.57 0.52
CA ASN A 75 12.20 -22.76 -0.89
C ASN A 75 11.78 -21.56 -1.77
N GLU A 76 12.09 -20.34 -1.34
CA GLU A 76 11.73 -19.10 -2.04
C GLU A 76 10.23 -18.95 -2.35
N GLN A 77 9.36 -19.55 -1.57
CA GLN A 77 7.92 -19.44 -1.72
C GLN A 77 7.42 -18.07 -1.23
N PHE A 78 7.98 -17.01 -1.84
CA PHE A 78 7.52 -15.63 -1.65
C PHE A 78 6.09 -15.51 -2.16
N GLY A 79 5.24 -14.83 -1.42
CA GLY A 79 3.82 -14.76 -1.76
C GLY A 79 3.23 -13.38 -1.58
N HIS A 80 2.13 -13.16 -2.27
CA HIS A 80 1.40 -11.90 -2.27
C HIS A 80 -0.11 -12.20 -2.28
N LEU A 81 -0.83 -11.58 -1.35
CA LEU A 81 -2.29 -11.63 -1.28
C LEU A 81 -2.86 -10.37 -1.90
N TYR A 82 -3.40 -10.49 -3.11
CA TYR A 82 -3.88 -9.39 -3.94
C TYR A 82 -5.33 -9.06 -3.68
N TYR A 83 -5.65 -7.77 -3.52
CA TYR A 83 -7.03 -7.34 -3.60
C TYR A 83 -7.56 -7.43 -5.04
N LYS A 84 -8.85 -7.74 -5.21
CA LYS A 84 -9.49 -8.16 -6.47
C LYS A 84 -9.44 -7.15 -7.63
N GLN A 85 -9.11 -5.87 -7.39
CA GLN A 85 -9.11 -4.83 -8.42
C GLN A 85 -7.96 -3.83 -8.25
N PRO A 86 -7.52 -3.18 -9.34
CA PRO A 86 -6.51 -2.13 -9.29
C PRO A 86 -7.08 -0.80 -8.82
N PHE A 87 -6.18 0.13 -8.43
CA PHE A 87 -6.47 1.49 -8.01
C PHE A 87 -5.42 2.46 -8.54
N SER A 88 -5.81 3.75 -8.72
CA SER A 88 -4.95 4.82 -9.24
C SER A 88 -4.79 5.99 -8.26
N TYR A 89 -5.91 6.62 -7.86
CA TYR A 89 -5.92 7.76 -6.95
C TYR A 89 -6.61 7.37 -5.66
N TYR A 90 -5.86 7.26 -4.55
CA TYR A 90 -6.42 6.78 -3.31
C TYR A 90 -5.58 7.13 -2.08
N HIS A 91 -6.21 7.00 -0.91
CA HIS A 91 -5.57 6.93 0.40
C HIS A 91 -5.85 5.55 0.99
N LEU A 92 -4.84 4.69 1.05
CA LEU A 92 -4.88 3.38 1.69
C LEU A 92 -4.45 3.52 3.15
N VAL A 93 -5.18 2.87 4.05
CA VAL A 93 -4.85 2.76 5.47
C VAL A 93 -4.88 1.29 5.87
N PHE A 94 -3.89 0.87 6.62
CA PHE A 94 -3.79 -0.49 7.17
C PHE A 94 -3.04 -0.48 8.49
N GLU A 95 -3.22 -1.52 9.29
CA GLU A 95 -2.39 -1.80 10.46
C GLU A 95 -1.69 -3.13 10.29
N TYR A 96 -0.43 -3.19 10.70
CA TYR A 96 0.37 -4.41 10.67
C TYR A 96 1.13 -4.59 11.98
N ARG A 97 1.54 -5.83 12.25
CA ARG A 97 2.56 -6.16 13.27
C ARG A 97 3.38 -7.36 12.84
N ILE A 98 4.67 -7.29 13.05
CA ILE A 98 5.60 -8.40 12.84
C ILE A 98 5.53 -9.29 14.09
N VAL A 99 5.27 -10.59 13.91
CA VAL A 99 5.04 -11.53 15.01
C VAL A 99 5.81 -12.83 14.82
N GLY A 100 5.87 -13.64 15.86
CA GLY A 100 6.37 -15.00 15.79
C GLY A 100 7.84 -15.12 15.38
N GLU A 101 8.26 -16.35 15.10
CA GLU A 101 9.62 -16.65 14.70
C GLU A 101 9.76 -16.64 13.18
N TRP A 102 10.84 -16.03 12.70
CA TRP A 102 11.24 -16.06 11.32
C TRP A 102 11.65 -17.48 10.87
N ARG A 103 11.33 -17.81 9.63
CA ARG A 103 11.76 -19.08 9.00
C ARG A 103 13.25 -19.06 8.75
N LYS A 104 14.00 -19.88 9.50
CA LYS A 104 15.48 -19.95 9.41
C LYS A 104 16.01 -20.44 8.05
N ASP A 105 15.15 -21.08 7.26
CA ASP A 105 15.43 -21.54 5.90
C ASP A 105 15.01 -20.52 4.83
N ALA A 106 14.48 -19.34 5.24
CA ALA A 106 14.26 -18.19 4.37
C ALA A 106 15.54 -17.32 4.29
N PRO A 107 15.72 -16.51 3.23
CA PRO A 107 16.87 -15.61 3.11
C PRO A 107 16.93 -14.60 4.27
N GLU A 108 18.14 -14.32 4.77
CA GLU A 108 18.36 -13.48 5.96
C GLU A 108 17.74 -12.09 5.87
N TYR A 109 17.70 -11.48 4.66
CA TYR A 109 17.09 -10.17 4.46
C TYR A 109 15.58 -10.15 4.76
N THR A 110 14.93 -11.30 4.83
CA THR A 110 13.50 -11.43 5.16
C THR A 110 13.22 -11.43 6.67
N LEU A 111 14.26 -11.43 7.50
CA LEU A 111 14.13 -11.39 8.97
C LEU A 111 13.43 -10.08 9.40
N LYS A 112 12.30 -10.23 10.10
CA LYS A 112 11.44 -9.13 10.55
C LYS A 112 11.12 -8.13 9.40
N ASN A 113 10.81 -8.68 8.22
CA ASN A 113 10.51 -7.98 7.00
C ASN A 113 9.21 -8.49 6.37
N SER A 114 8.45 -7.59 5.78
CA SER A 114 7.26 -7.82 4.98
C SER A 114 6.98 -6.55 4.17
N GLY A 115 5.88 -6.50 3.40
CA GLY A 115 5.54 -5.34 2.59
C GLY A 115 4.06 -5.25 2.20
N VAL A 116 3.67 -4.06 1.76
CA VAL A 116 2.43 -3.82 1.03
C VAL A 116 2.81 -3.36 -0.37
N MET A 117 2.53 -4.21 -1.36
CA MET A 117 2.74 -3.89 -2.77
C MET A 117 1.60 -3.01 -3.28
N PHE A 118 1.93 -2.04 -4.12
CA PHE A 118 0.96 -1.21 -4.83
C PHE A 118 1.53 -0.78 -6.18
N HIS A 119 0.71 -0.19 -7.06
CA HIS A 119 1.03 -0.10 -8.47
C HIS A 119 1.54 -1.44 -9.05
N SER A 120 1.10 -2.54 -8.44
CA SER A 120 1.56 -3.88 -8.76
C SER A 120 0.90 -4.39 -10.04
N GLN A 121 1.67 -5.16 -10.83
CA GLN A 121 1.12 -5.88 -11.97
C GLN A 121 -0.05 -6.79 -11.56
N ASP A 122 -0.93 -7.08 -12.52
CA ASP A 122 -2.01 -8.06 -12.32
C ASP A 122 -1.40 -9.43 -11.99
N PRO A 123 -1.79 -10.08 -10.88
CA PRO A 123 -1.28 -11.40 -10.51
C PRO A 123 -1.48 -12.46 -11.62
N LYS A 124 -2.49 -12.29 -12.46
CA LYS A 124 -2.75 -13.18 -13.61
C LYS A 124 -1.68 -13.09 -14.71
N THR A 125 -0.90 -12.00 -14.73
CA THR A 125 0.21 -11.81 -15.67
C THR A 125 1.54 -12.30 -15.12
N MET A 126 1.58 -12.75 -13.86
CA MET A 126 2.78 -13.32 -13.25
C MET A 126 2.94 -14.77 -13.66
N PRO A 127 4.04 -15.15 -14.34
CA PRO A 127 4.40 -16.55 -14.50
C PRO A 127 4.45 -17.29 -13.16
N ARG A 128 4.31 -18.61 -13.23
CA ARG A 128 4.27 -19.48 -12.04
C ARG A 128 5.47 -19.26 -11.13
N ASP A 129 6.66 -19.13 -11.71
CA ASP A 129 7.94 -19.06 -11.01
C ASP A 129 8.50 -17.62 -10.93
N GLN A 130 7.66 -16.61 -11.16
CA GLN A 130 8.04 -15.22 -10.90
C GLN A 130 8.05 -14.97 -9.40
N ASN A 131 9.17 -14.51 -8.86
CA ASN A 131 9.39 -14.35 -7.41
C ASN A 131 8.62 -13.17 -6.81
N TRP A 132 8.83 -11.94 -7.31
CA TRP A 132 8.11 -10.74 -6.89
C TRP A 132 7.34 -10.12 -8.03
N PRO A 133 6.22 -9.42 -7.77
CA PRO A 133 5.56 -8.62 -8.80
C PRO A 133 6.43 -7.43 -9.22
N ILE A 134 6.26 -6.99 -10.46
CA ILE A 134 6.69 -5.65 -10.85
C ILE A 134 5.77 -4.67 -10.13
N SER A 135 6.30 -3.92 -9.16
CA SER A 135 5.50 -3.10 -8.24
C SER A 135 6.35 -2.06 -7.51
N ILE A 136 5.68 -1.18 -6.78
CA ILE A 136 6.27 -0.43 -5.67
C ILE A 136 5.89 -1.14 -4.37
N GLU A 137 6.79 -1.15 -3.40
CA GLU A 137 6.58 -1.74 -2.09
C GLU A 137 6.67 -0.66 -1.00
N PHE A 138 5.69 -0.65 -0.12
CA PHE A 138 5.79 -0.02 1.20
C PHE A 138 6.36 -1.06 2.17
N GLN A 139 7.68 -1.03 2.38
CA GLN A 139 8.38 -2.03 3.17
C GLN A 139 8.08 -1.90 4.67
N LEU A 140 7.81 -3.03 5.29
CA LEU A 140 7.46 -3.16 6.71
C LEU A 140 8.61 -3.83 7.46
N LEU A 141 9.29 -3.08 8.30
CA LEU A 141 10.39 -3.59 9.11
C LEU A 141 10.09 -3.48 10.60
N ALA A 142 10.66 -4.40 11.39
CA ALA A 142 10.76 -4.25 12.84
C ALA A 142 12.22 -4.32 13.30
N GLY A 143 12.52 -3.70 14.43
CA GLY A 143 13.85 -3.67 15.05
C GLY A 143 14.37 -5.07 15.37
N LEU A 144 15.69 -5.26 15.26
CA LEU A 144 16.34 -6.53 15.57
C LEU A 144 16.71 -6.69 17.04
N GLY A 145 16.52 -5.63 17.84
CA GLY A 145 16.88 -5.60 19.26
C GLY A 145 18.38 -5.33 19.52
N ASP A 146 19.10 -4.92 18.49
CA ASP A 146 20.55 -4.64 18.52
C ASP A 146 20.88 -3.16 18.71
N GLY A 147 19.85 -2.29 18.82
CA GLY A 147 19.98 -0.85 18.94
C GLY A 147 20.28 -0.12 17.61
N VAL A 148 20.38 -0.83 16.51
CA VAL A 148 20.60 -0.25 15.19
C VAL A 148 19.26 0.26 14.63
N ALA A 149 19.27 1.50 14.08
CA ALA A 149 18.10 2.08 13.47
C ALA A 149 17.64 1.25 12.25
N ARG A 150 16.37 0.88 12.25
CA ARG A 150 15.73 0.11 11.19
C ARG A 150 14.37 0.72 10.86
N PRO A 151 14.35 1.82 10.08
CA PRO A 151 13.11 2.53 9.75
C PRO A 151 12.14 1.62 8.98
N THR A 152 10.84 1.83 9.19
CA THR A 152 9.76 1.15 8.44
C THR A 152 9.06 2.13 7.51
N GLY A 153 8.27 1.64 6.54
CA GLY A 153 7.68 2.50 5.53
C GLY A 153 8.68 2.99 4.49
N ASN A 154 9.77 2.27 4.30
CA ASN A 154 10.70 2.49 3.20
C ASN A 154 9.98 2.25 1.86
N MET A 155 10.49 2.83 0.77
CA MET A 155 10.08 2.47 -0.58
C MET A 155 11.08 1.44 -1.12
N CYS A 156 10.59 0.26 -1.53
CA CYS A 156 11.38 -0.66 -2.35
C CYS A 156 10.72 -0.84 -3.72
N SER A 157 11.52 -1.17 -4.73
CA SER A 157 11.13 -1.08 -6.14
C SER A 157 11.43 -2.38 -6.91
N PRO A 158 10.77 -3.52 -6.58
CA PRO A 158 10.97 -4.74 -7.37
C PRO A 158 10.49 -4.53 -8.82
N GLY A 159 11.43 -4.61 -9.77
CA GLY A 159 11.17 -4.42 -11.19
C GLY A 159 10.71 -3.02 -11.60
N THR A 160 10.98 -2.01 -10.78
CA THR A 160 10.56 -0.61 -10.99
C THR A 160 11.65 0.37 -10.59
N ASP A 161 11.51 1.63 -11.03
CA ASP A 161 12.28 2.79 -10.59
C ASP A 161 11.31 3.92 -10.21
N VAL A 162 11.78 4.91 -9.46
CA VAL A 162 10.99 6.10 -9.08
C VAL A 162 11.80 7.37 -9.29
N VAL A 163 11.15 8.53 -9.33
CA VAL A 163 11.82 9.82 -9.22
C VAL A 163 11.81 10.24 -7.75
N PHE A 164 12.99 10.29 -7.16
CA PHE A 164 13.24 10.77 -5.81
C PHE A 164 14.17 11.98 -5.86
N GLN A 165 13.82 13.06 -5.12
CA GLN A 165 14.56 14.34 -5.13
C GLN A 165 14.85 14.87 -6.55
N GLY A 166 13.88 14.73 -7.46
CA GLY A 166 13.95 15.27 -8.83
C GLY A 166 14.76 14.42 -9.83
N LYS A 167 15.26 13.26 -9.45
CA LYS A 167 16.05 12.36 -10.32
C LYS A 167 15.50 10.93 -10.26
N ILE A 168 15.64 10.18 -11.35
CA ILE A 168 15.41 8.74 -11.33
C ILE A 168 16.38 8.13 -10.33
N ASP A 169 15.84 7.37 -9.39
CA ASP A 169 16.59 6.64 -8.38
C ASP A 169 16.46 5.13 -8.64
N SER A 170 17.57 4.50 -8.96
CA SER A 170 17.64 3.07 -9.28
C SER A 170 18.00 2.19 -8.07
N ARG A 171 18.11 2.77 -6.87
CA ARG A 171 18.29 1.97 -5.65
C ARG A 171 17.06 1.11 -5.44
N HIS A 172 17.29 -0.16 -5.12
CA HIS A 172 16.18 -1.06 -4.83
C HIS A 172 15.32 -0.57 -3.66
N CYS A 173 15.93 -0.02 -2.61
CA CYS A 173 15.20 0.56 -1.49
C CYS A 173 15.69 1.97 -1.13
N ILE A 174 14.76 2.88 -0.88
CA ILE A 174 14.99 4.23 -0.35
C ILE A 174 14.47 4.25 1.09
N PRO A 175 15.33 4.51 2.09
CA PRO A 175 14.92 4.54 3.48
C PRO A 175 13.97 5.71 3.78
N SER A 176 12.98 5.48 4.62
CA SER A 176 12.11 6.49 5.19
C SER A 176 12.77 7.21 6.36
N SER A 177 12.13 8.28 6.84
CA SER A 177 12.53 8.97 8.07
C SER A 177 11.82 8.44 9.33
N SER A 178 11.15 7.29 9.26
CA SER A 178 10.45 6.75 10.42
C SER A 178 11.42 6.28 11.50
N LYS A 179 10.95 6.25 12.73
CA LYS A 179 11.67 5.55 13.81
C LYS A 179 11.60 4.03 13.63
N THR A 180 12.45 3.32 14.36
CA THR A 180 12.36 1.86 14.52
C THR A 180 11.17 1.51 15.41
N TYR A 181 10.40 0.50 15.02
CA TYR A 181 9.36 -0.14 15.81
C TYR A 181 9.80 -1.56 16.13
N GLU A 182 9.66 -1.95 17.37
CA GLU A 182 9.95 -3.34 17.76
C GLU A 182 8.82 -4.27 17.30
N GLY A 183 9.10 -5.57 17.23
CA GLY A 183 8.09 -6.59 16.87
C GLY A 183 6.95 -6.66 17.89
N ASP A 184 5.86 -7.32 17.48
CA ASP A 184 4.65 -7.58 18.27
C ASP A 184 3.93 -6.33 18.78
N GLN A 185 4.04 -5.21 18.05
CA GLN A 185 3.22 -4.03 18.25
C GLN A 185 2.52 -3.62 16.97
N TRP A 186 1.29 -3.15 17.09
CA TRP A 186 0.55 -2.63 15.94
C TRP A 186 1.11 -1.28 15.48
N VAL A 187 1.40 -1.21 14.19
CA VAL A 187 1.86 0.01 13.52
C VAL A 187 0.86 0.34 12.42
N LYS A 188 0.43 1.60 12.37
CA LYS A 188 -0.45 2.09 11.32
C LYS A 188 0.39 2.59 10.15
N GLY A 189 0.21 1.97 8.99
CA GLY A 189 0.73 2.41 7.70
C GLY A 189 -0.35 3.09 6.87
N GLU A 190 0.04 4.15 6.16
CA GLU A 190 -0.85 4.84 5.23
C GLU A 190 -0.08 5.16 3.95
N ILE A 191 -0.76 5.03 2.80
CA ILE A 191 -0.19 5.36 1.50
C ILE A 191 -1.17 6.30 0.78
N ILE A 192 -0.72 7.51 0.44
CA ILE A 192 -1.47 8.39 -0.46
C ILE A 192 -0.84 8.27 -1.83
N VAL A 193 -1.65 7.86 -2.81
CA VAL A 193 -1.25 7.71 -4.20
C VAL A 193 -2.07 8.65 -5.07
N LEU A 194 -1.40 9.49 -5.83
CA LEU A 194 -2.00 10.43 -6.78
C LEU A 194 -1.57 10.06 -8.21
N GLY A 195 -1.98 8.87 -8.65
CA GLY A 195 -1.52 8.28 -9.90
C GLY A 195 0.01 8.12 -9.91
N ASP A 196 0.65 8.67 -10.94
CA ASP A 196 2.12 8.72 -11.05
C ASP A 196 2.72 10.05 -10.57
N SER A 197 1.90 11.01 -10.12
CA SER A 197 2.38 12.38 -9.82
C SER A 197 3.04 12.52 -8.44
N LEU A 198 2.49 11.86 -7.43
CA LEU A 198 3.01 11.89 -6.05
C LEU A 198 2.56 10.67 -5.28
N ILE A 199 3.49 10.08 -4.56
CA ILE A 199 3.26 9.00 -3.60
C ILE A 199 3.81 9.44 -2.25
N THR A 200 3.03 9.25 -1.19
CA THR A 200 3.39 9.62 0.18
C THR A 200 3.23 8.42 1.09
N HIS A 201 4.28 8.07 1.82
CA HIS A 201 4.26 7.07 2.89
C HIS A 201 4.09 7.76 4.24
N ILE A 202 3.20 7.22 5.08
CA ILE A 202 2.87 7.76 6.40
C ILE A 202 2.92 6.61 7.42
N ILE A 203 3.58 6.84 8.55
CA ILE A 203 3.66 5.90 9.68
C ILE A 203 3.10 6.59 10.93
N ASN A 204 2.04 6.02 11.52
CA ASN A 204 1.38 6.54 12.72
C ASN A 204 1.01 8.04 12.65
N GLY A 205 0.69 8.54 11.43
CA GLY A 205 0.32 9.93 11.16
C GLY A 205 1.46 10.83 10.69
N ASP A 206 2.71 10.39 10.79
CA ASP A 206 3.87 11.16 10.33
C ASP A 206 4.19 10.81 8.87
N THR A 207 4.31 11.82 8.00
CA THR A 207 4.85 11.64 6.64
C THR A 207 6.32 11.30 6.72
N VAL A 208 6.69 10.11 6.22
CA VAL A 208 8.05 9.59 6.36
C VAL A 208 8.82 9.47 5.05
N LEU A 209 8.12 9.48 3.90
CA LEU A 209 8.75 9.43 2.59
C LEU A 209 7.81 9.96 1.50
N GLN A 210 8.36 10.67 0.50
CA GLN A 210 7.64 11.11 -0.69
C GLN A 210 8.50 10.93 -1.93
N TYR A 211 7.88 10.52 -3.03
CA TYR A 211 8.50 10.34 -4.34
C TYR A 211 7.42 10.38 -5.45
N SER A 212 7.84 10.28 -6.71
CA SER A 212 6.93 10.41 -7.85
C SER A 212 7.38 9.56 -9.03
N LYS A 213 6.55 9.54 -10.08
CA LYS A 213 6.83 8.90 -11.37
C LYS A 213 7.33 7.46 -11.24
N PRO A 214 6.59 6.58 -10.52
CA PRO A 214 6.91 5.16 -10.55
C PRO A 214 6.83 4.65 -11.98
N GLN A 215 7.84 3.91 -12.39
CA GLN A 215 7.93 3.36 -13.74
C GLN A 215 8.51 1.95 -13.71
N ILE A 216 8.19 1.14 -14.70
CA ILE A 216 8.84 -0.16 -14.89
C ILE A 216 10.33 0.10 -15.16
N GLY A 217 11.20 -0.65 -14.48
CA GLY A 217 12.66 -0.47 -14.55
C GLY A 217 13.35 -1.39 -13.56
N GLY A 218 14.57 -1.04 -13.13
CA GLY A 218 15.26 -1.72 -12.06
C GLY A 218 15.43 -3.24 -12.23
N GLY A 219 15.87 -3.88 -11.16
CA GLY A 219 16.14 -5.32 -11.09
C GLY A 219 15.27 -6.04 -10.05
N VAL A 220 15.86 -7.10 -9.46
CA VAL A 220 15.33 -7.92 -8.35
C VAL A 220 14.22 -8.90 -8.73
N VAL A 221 13.37 -8.57 -9.70
CA VAL A 221 12.34 -9.48 -10.22
C VAL A 221 12.95 -10.48 -11.19
N ASN A 222 12.68 -11.77 -10.99
CA ASN A 222 13.12 -12.87 -11.84
C ASN A 222 11.94 -13.61 -12.48
N ASN A 223 12.17 -14.29 -13.59
CA ASN A 223 11.21 -15.13 -14.31
C ASN A 223 9.91 -14.38 -14.71
N TYR A 224 10.00 -13.09 -14.95
CA TYR A 224 8.90 -12.27 -15.41
C TYR A 224 8.60 -12.50 -16.90
N ASP A 225 7.37 -12.16 -17.32
CA ASP A 225 7.02 -12.08 -18.74
C ASP A 225 7.67 -10.82 -19.36
N PRO A 226 8.57 -10.95 -20.36
CA PRO A 226 9.17 -9.80 -21.03
C PRO A 226 8.16 -8.83 -21.67
N ALA A 227 6.97 -9.30 -22.04
CA ALA A 227 5.91 -8.44 -22.56
C ALA A 227 5.35 -7.49 -21.51
N ILE A 228 5.47 -7.82 -20.23
CA ILE A 228 5.04 -6.99 -19.09
C ILE A 228 6.18 -6.06 -18.64
N LYS A 229 7.42 -6.52 -18.63
CA LYS A 229 8.59 -5.76 -18.19
C LYS A 229 9.07 -4.77 -19.29
N GLN A 230 8.30 -3.70 -19.47
CA GLN A 230 8.57 -2.64 -20.42
C GLN A 230 9.20 -1.43 -19.73
N ASP A 231 10.51 -1.39 -19.64
CA ASP A 231 11.26 -0.36 -18.92
C ASP A 231 10.93 1.06 -19.42
N GLY A 232 10.79 1.99 -18.48
CA GLY A 232 10.41 3.38 -18.73
C GLY A 232 8.88 3.63 -18.80
N LYS A 233 8.05 2.57 -18.80
CA LYS A 233 6.59 2.73 -18.77
C LYS A 233 6.14 3.20 -17.38
N LEU A 234 5.50 4.38 -17.31
CA LEU A 234 4.94 4.92 -16.07
C LEU A 234 3.82 4.04 -15.52
N LEU A 235 3.83 3.83 -14.22
CA LEU A 235 2.78 3.13 -13.48
C LEU A 235 1.80 4.17 -12.92
N LYS A 236 0.60 4.22 -13.49
CA LYS A 236 -0.46 5.18 -13.08
C LYS A 236 -1.52 4.53 -12.21
N GLU A 237 -1.61 3.23 -12.25
CA GLU A 237 -2.53 2.38 -11.48
C GLU A 237 -1.91 1.00 -11.28
N GLY A 238 -2.47 0.22 -10.38
CA GLY A 238 -2.09 -1.17 -10.18
C GLY A 238 -2.79 -1.79 -8.99
N PHE A 239 -2.50 -3.06 -8.78
CA PHE A 239 -3.07 -3.84 -7.70
C PHE A 239 -2.39 -3.51 -6.36
N ILE A 240 -3.12 -3.76 -5.27
CA ILE A 240 -2.59 -3.73 -3.89
C ILE A 240 -2.45 -5.18 -3.44
N ALA A 241 -1.30 -5.51 -2.83
CA ALA A 241 -1.08 -6.84 -2.27
C ALA A 241 -0.32 -6.81 -0.94
N LEU A 242 -0.62 -7.77 -0.07
CA LEU A 242 0.09 -8.00 1.20
C LEU A 242 1.13 -9.08 0.97
N GLN A 243 2.36 -8.84 1.41
CA GLN A 243 3.49 -9.74 1.16
C GLN A 243 3.64 -10.84 2.20
N SER A 244 4.15 -12.00 1.77
CA SER A 244 4.69 -13.09 2.61
C SER A 244 6.07 -13.48 2.12
N GLU A 245 7.09 -13.39 2.99
CA GLU A 245 8.48 -13.72 2.60
C GLU A 245 9.29 -14.41 3.70
N GLY A 246 8.62 -15.20 4.57
CA GLY A 246 9.29 -16.01 5.58
C GLY A 246 9.18 -15.49 7.02
N GLN A 247 8.81 -14.22 7.20
CA GLN A 247 8.48 -13.65 8.51
C GLN A 247 6.96 -13.66 8.71
N PRO A 248 6.44 -14.27 9.79
CA PRO A 248 5.03 -14.13 10.15
C PRO A 248 4.65 -12.66 10.41
N VAL A 249 3.52 -12.25 9.85
CA VAL A 249 2.97 -10.89 9.99
C VAL A 249 1.45 -10.95 10.08
N ASP A 250 0.89 -10.01 10.82
CA ASP A 250 -0.54 -9.82 10.97
C ASP A 250 -0.96 -8.50 10.32
N PHE A 251 -2.14 -8.50 9.64
CA PHE A 251 -2.73 -7.30 9.06
C PHE A 251 -4.19 -7.16 9.49
N ARG A 252 -4.63 -5.92 9.74
CA ARG A 252 -6.03 -5.57 10.04
C ARG A 252 -6.37 -4.15 9.61
N ASN A 253 -7.64 -3.77 9.74
CA ASN A 253 -8.13 -2.41 9.50
C ASN A 253 -7.77 -1.85 8.12
N ILE A 254 -7.81 -2.71 7.08
CA ILE A 254 -7.42 -2.36 5.72
C ILE A 254 -8.60 -1.67 5.04
N LYS A 255 -8.44 -0.40 4.72
CA LYS A 255 -9.47 0.42 4.06
C LYS A 255 -8.86 1.43 3.10
N ILE A 256 -9.63 1.83 2.12
CA ILE A 256 -9.22 2.76 1.07
C ILE A 256 -10.25 3.86 0.90
N LEU A 257 -9.77 5.07 0.67
CA LEU A 257 -10.56 6.21 0.24
C LEU A 257 -10.16 6.54 -1.19
N ILE A 258 -11.10 6.49 -2.12
CA ILE A 258 -10.85 6.90 -3.51
C ILE A 258 -10.76 8.42 -3.56
N LEU A 259 -9.71 8.93 -4.17
CA LEU A 259 -9.45 10.34 -4.37
C LEU A 259 -9.86 10.75 -5.78
N ASP A 260 -10.32 11.98 -5.91
CA ASP A 260 -10.63 12.56 -7.22
C ASP A 260 -9.35 13.11 -7.85
N PRO A 261 -9.00 12.73 -9.09
CA PRO A 261 -7.89 13.33 -9.83
C PRO A 261 -8.00 14.85 -9.99
N GLU A 262 -9.21 15.41 -10.01
CA GLU A 262 -9.48 16.83 -10.19
C GLU A 262 -9.46 17.65 -8.88
N SER A 263 -9.36 17.03 -7.72
CA SER A 263 -9.41 17.72 -6.42
C SER A 263 -8.17 18.58 -6.09
N LYS A 264 -7.29 18.81 -7.05
CA LYS A 264 -6.08 19.65 -6.96
C LYS A 264 -6.13 20.86 -7.91
N LYS A 265 -7.29 21.51 -8.03
CA LYS A 265 -7.33 22.86 -8.61
C LYS A 265 -7.60 23.91 -7.56
#